data_85ea54ad64227368a32ec6d3ddf26255
#
_entry.id   85ea54ad64227368a32ec6d3ddf26255
#
_cell.length_a   1.000
_cell.length_b   1.000
_cell.length_c   1.000
_cell.angle_alpha   90.00
_cell.angle_beta   90.00
_cell.angle_gamma   90.00
#
_symmetry.space_group_name_H-M   'P 1'
#
loop_
_entity.id
_entity.type
_entity.pdbx_description
1 polymer ?
#
loop_
_entity_poly.entity_id
_entity_poly.type
_entity_poly.pdbx_seq_one_letter_code
_entity_poly.pdbx_strand_id
1 'polypeptide(L)'
;MTLDEYLNEPGALSVAGLRIAARVKSDAQIRQWRYGYSDRLPGPENCVAIERATGRRVRRWDLRPKDWHRIWPELIGVEGAPAVPAEEVRDAA
;
A
#
# COMPACT_ATOMS: atom_id res chain seq x y z
N MET A 1 6.61 4.20 -3.76
CA MET A 1 6.88 4.98 -2.53
C MET A 1 5.96 4.54 -1.41
N THR A 2 6.34 4.71 -0.17
CA THR A 2 5.48 4.40 0.96
C THR A 2 4.37 5.45 1.10
N LEU A 3 3.35 5.10 1.87
CA LEU A 3 2.27 6.04 2.14
C LEU A 3 2.78 7.29 2.86
N ASP A 4 3.72 7.11 3.81
CA ASP A 4 4.31 8.24 4.52
C ASP A 4 5.07 9.16 3.57
N GLU A 5 5.87 8.59 2.68
CA GLU A 5 6.60 9.38 1.68
C GLU A 5 5.65 10.18 0.81
N TYR A 6 4.57 9.55 0.35
CA TYR A 6 3.57 10.23 -0.48
C TYR A 6 2.94 11.41 0.25
N LEU A 7 2.50 11.18 1.50
CA LEU A 7 1.79 12.22 2.26
C LEU A 7 2.70 13.39 2.65
N ASN A 8 4.01 13.20 2.59
CA ASN A 8 4.97 14.27 2.83
C ASN A 8 5.32 15.07 1.59
N GLU A 9 4.86 14.67 0.41
CA GLU A 9 5.22 15.36 -0.82
C GLU A 9 4.37 16.63 -1.03
N PRO A 10 4.98 17.70 -1.60
CA PRO A 10 4.21 18.85 -2.05
C PRO A 10 3.20 18.43 -3.12
N GLY A 11 1.98 18.90 -3.02
CA GLY A 11 0.94 18.59 -4.00
C GLY A 11 0.24 17.25 -3.77
N ALA A 12 0.66 16.46 -2.80
CA ALA A 12 -0.05 15.24 -2.44
C ALA A 12 -1.41 15.57 -1.80
N LEU A 13 -2.32 14.60 -1.84
CA LEU A 13 -3.56 14.72 -1.08
C LEU A 13 -3.23 14.81 0.41
N SER A 14 -4.04 15.55 1.15
CA SER A 14 -3.97 15.52 2.62
C SER A 14 -4.48 14.18 3.12
N VAL A 15 -4.27 13.90 4.41
CA VAL A 15 -4.84 12.70 5.04
C VAL A 15 -6.35 12.66 4.82
N ALA A 16 -7.04 13.77 5.06
CA ALA A 16 -8.49 13.84 4.86
C ALA A 16 -8.87 13.66 3.39
N GLY A 17 -8.12 14.26 2.48
CA GLY A 17 -8.36 14.12 1.04
C GLY A 17 -8.19 12.69 0.57
N LEU A 18 -7.16 12.01 1.03
CA LEU A 18 -6.93 10.62 0.69
C LEU A 18 -8.02 9.72 1.27
N ARG A 19 -8.42 9.98 2.52
CA ARG A 19 -9.51 9.23 3.14
C ARG A 19 -10.77 9.30 2.28
N ILE A 20 -11.13 10.47 1.82
CA ILE A 20 -12.32 10.67 1.00
C ILE A 20 -12.15 9.98 -0.35
N ALA A 21 -11.03 10.18 -1.03
CA ALA A 21 -10.78 9.62 -2.35
C ALA A 21 -10.75 8.09 -2.35
N ALA A 22 -10.19 7.50 -1.32
CA ALA A 22 -10.09 6.05 -1.18
C ALA A 22 -11.27 5.43 -0.44
N ARG A 23 -12.21 6.25 0.03
CA ARG A 23 -13.39 5.80 0.79
C ARG A 23 -13.04 5.03 2.05
N VAL A 24 -12.03 5.51 2.75
CA VAL A 24 -11.62 4.94 4.03
C VAL A 24 -12.47 5.55 5.15
N LYS A 25 -12.72 4.77 6.19
CA LYS A 25 -13.63 5.14 7.27
C LYS A 25 -13.24 6.39 8.03
N SER A 26 -11.95 6.59 8.29
CA SER A 26 -11.50 7.69 9.15
C SER A 26 -10.09 8.11 8.82
N ASP A 27 -9.77 9.36 9.18
CA ASP A 27 -8.40 9.88 9.09
C ASP A 27 -7.44 9.08 9.97
N ALA A 28 -7.92 8.63 11.13
CA ALA A 28 -7.12 7.83 12.06
C ALA A 28 -6.64 6.54 11.41
N GLN A 29 -7.47 5.92 10.58
CA GLN A 29 -7.11 4.70 9.88
C GLN A 29 -6.00 4.95 8.86
N ILE A 30 -6.07 6.06 8.13
CA ILE A 30 -4.99 6.46 7.21
C ILE A 30 -3.67 6.66 7.98
N ARG A 31 -3.72 7.35 9.12
CA ARG A 31 -2.52 7.57 9.94
C ARG A 31 -1.97 6.27 10.50
N GLN A 32 -2.83 5.34 10.88
CA GLN A 32 -2.42 4.04 11.36
C GLN A 32 -1.59 3.29 10.30
N TRP A 33 -2.06 3.30 9.07
CA TRP A 33 -1.34 2.67 7.97
C TRP A 33 -0.07 3.44 7.60
N ARG A 34 -0.13 4.77 7.67
CA ARG A 34 1.02 5.63 7.37
C ARG A 34 2.21 5.33 8.27
N TYR A 35 1.97 5.15 9.55
CA TYR A 35 3.02 4.97 10.55
C TYR A 35 3.22 3.51 10.96
N GLY A 36 2.40 2.60 10.46
CA GLY A 36 2.54 1.18 10.77
C GLY A 36 2.19 0.81 12.21
N TYR A 37 1.33 1.58 12.86
CA TYR A 37 0.95 1.30 14.24
C TYR A 37 0.32 -0.08 14.38
N SER A 38 0.80 -0.84 15.38
CA SER A 38 0.27 -2.17 15.72
C SER A 38 0.34 -3.15 14.54
N ASP A 39 1.29 -2.95 13.64
CA ASP A 39 1.48 -3.78 12.44
C ASP A 39 0.22 -3.91 11.57
N ARG A 40 -0.70 -2.97 11.71
CA ARG A 40 -1.92 -2.99 10.92
C ARG A 40 -1.67 -2.47 9.52
N LEU A 41 -2.13 -3.23 8.55
CA LEU A 41 -2.00 -2.91 7.13
C LEU A 41 -3.39 -2.76 6.52
N PRO A 42 -3.52 -1.95 5.45
CA PRO A 42 -4.79 -1.88 4.75
C PRO A 42 -5.13 -3.22 4.12
N GLY A 43 -6.41 -3.56 4.13
CA GLY A 43 -6.88 -4.77 3.44
C GLY A 43 -6.74 -4.62 1.93
N PRO A 44 -6.89 -5.71 1.17
CA PRO A 44 -6.69 -5.69 -0.28
C PRO A 44 -7.51 -4.63 -1.01
N GLU A 45 -8.77 -4.46 -0.65
CA GLU A 45 -9.64 -3.47 -1.29
C GLU A 45 -9.14 -2.05 -1.05
N ASN A 46 -8.68 -1.77 0.18
CA ASN A 46 -8.14 -0.46 0.53
C ASN A 46 -6.81 -0.21 -0.18
N CYS A 47 -6.01 -1.24 -0.37
CA CYS A 47 -4.76 -1.11 -1.11
C CYS A 47 -5.01 -0.66 -2.56
N VAL A 48 -5.97 -1.28 -3.22
CA VAL A 48 -6.34 -0.92 -4.60
C VAL A 48 -6.88 0.50 -4.65
N ALA A 49 -7.72 0.87 -3.67
CA ALA A 49 -8.30 2.21 -3.61
C ALA A 49 -7.23 3.28 -3.38
N ILE A 50 -6.27 3.03 -2.49
CA ILE A 50 -5.16 3.95 -2.22
C ILE A 50 -4.27 4.09 -3.45
N GLU A 51 -3.93 2.99 -4.10
CA GLU A 51 -3.13 3.04 -5.33
C GLU A 51 -3.80 3.92 -6.37
N ARG A 52 -5.10 3.74 -6.57
CA ARG A 52 -5.87 4.55 -7.53
C ARG A 52 -5.92 6.01 -7.10
N ALA A 53 -6.23 6.28 -5.84
CA ALA A 53 -6.38 7.64 -5.33
C ALA A 53 -5.08 8.44 -5.39
N THR A 54 -3.94 7.78 -5.27
CA THR A 54 -2.62 8.42 -5.34
C THR A 54 -2.05 8.47 -6.76
N GLY A 55 -2.82 8.09 -7.76
CA GLY A 55 -2.35 8.04 -9.14
C GLY A 55 -1.23 7.05 -9.35
N ARG A 56 -1.27 5.94 -8.65
CA ARG A 56 -0.27 4.87 -8.66
C ARG A 56 1.08 5.28 -8.06
N ARG A 57 1.12 6.33 -7.28
CA ARG A 57 2.35 6.73 -6.60
C ARG A 57 2.63 5.82 -5.41
N VAL A 58 1.57 5.40 -4.71
CA VAL A 58 1.66 4.36 -3.70
C VAL A 58 1.09 3.08 -4.30
N ARG A 59 1.93 2.07 -4.43
CA ARG A 59 1.53 0.82 -5.08
C ARG A 59 1.12 -0.22 -4.04
N ARG A 60 0.40 -1.24 -4.50
CA ARG A 60 -0.07 -2.30 -3.61
C ARG A 60 1.08 -2.99 -2.87
N TRP A 61 2.23 -3.17 -3.51
CA TRP A 61 3.41 -3.76 -2.86
C TRP A 61 4.05 -2.83 -1.85
N ASP A 62 3.85 -1.52 -1.96
CA ASP A 62 4.30 -0.58 -0.93
C ASP A 62 3.48 -0.70 0.34
N LEU A 63 2.19 -1.01 0.19
CA LEU A 63 1.24 -1.12 1.29
C LEU A 63 1.27 -2.48 1.98
N ARG A 64 1.59 -3.53 1.23
CA ARG A 64 1.69 -4.89 1.76
C ARG A 64 2.99 -5.55 1.27
N PRO A 65 4.13 -5.09 1.76
CA PRO A 65 5.43 -5.53 1.21
C PRO A 65 5.74 -7.00 1.44
N LYS A 66 5.10 -7.65 2.41
CA LYS A 66 5.41 -9.04 2.73
C LYS A 66 4.54 -10.05 1.98
N ASP A 67 3.33 -9.68 1.61
CA ASP A 67 2.37 -10.65 1.06
C ASP A 67 1.65 -10.19 -0.21
N TRP A 68 2.05 -9.06 -0.80
CA TRP A 68 1.43 -8.57 -2.02
C TRP A 68 1.39 -9.60 -3.14
N HIS A 69 2.45 -10.40 -3.25
CA HIS A 69 2.60 -11.39 -4.30
C HIS A 69 1.65 -12.60 -4.11
N ARG A 70 1.22 -12.84 -2.89
CA ARG A 70 0.22 -13.89 -2.61
C ARG A 70 -1.19 -13.41 -2.91
N ILE A 71 -1.45 -12.13 -2.63
CA ILE A 71 -2.77 -11.53 -2.86
C ILE A 71 -2.96 -11.24 -4.34
N TRP A 72 -1.91 -10.71 -4.97
CA TRP A 72 -1.94 -10.32 -6.39
C TRP A 72 -0.78 -10.96 -7.14
N PRO A 73 -0.84 -12.29 -7.37
CA PRO A 73 0.25 -12.96 -8.09
C PRO A 73 0.44 -12.43 -9.51
N GLU A 74 -0.58 -11.84 -10.09
CA GLU A 74 -0.48 -11.20 -11.40
C GLU A 74 0.47 -10.00 -11.44
N LEU A 75 0.83 -9.47 -10.29
CA LEU A 75 1.78 -8.36 -10.21
C LEU A 75 3.25 -8.80 -10.23
N ILE A 76 3.51 -10.09 -10.06
CA ILE A 76 4.88 -10.62 -10.10
C ILE A 76 5.45 -10.38 -11.48
N GLY A 77 6.61 -9.70 -11.53
CA GLY A 77 7.27 -9.40 -12.81
C GLY A 77 6.73 -8.19 -13.55
N VAL A 78 5.71 -7.52 -13.03
CA VAL A 78 5.20 -6.28 -13.61
C VAL A 78 6.25 -5.19 -13.45
N GLU A 79 6.31 -4.27 -14.41
CA GLU A 79 7.26 -3.16 -14.37
C GLU A 79 7.14 -2.40 -13.04
N GLY A 80 8.27 -2.24 -12.37
CA GLY A 80 8.35 -1.54 -11.10
C GLY A 80 8.10 -2.43 -9.88
N ALA A 81 7.64 -3.67 -10.08
CA ALA A 81 7.41 -4.57 -8.96
C ALA A 81 8.71 -5.03 -8.32
N PRO A 82 8.77 -5.12 -6.99
CA PRO A 82 9.96 -5.65 -6.32
C PRO A 82 10.05 -7.17 -6.52
N ALA A 83 11.20 -7.72 -6.15
CA ALA A 83 11.36 -9.17 -6.13
C ALA A 83 10.45 -9.78 -5.07
N VAL A 84 10.00 -11.01 -5.30
CA VAL A 84 9.21 -11.76 -4.31
C VAL A 84 10.05 -11.94 -3.05
N PRO A 85 9.47 -11.72 -1.85
CA PRO A 85 10.21 -11.90 -0.60
C PRO A 85 10.84 -13.28 -0.44
N ALA A 86 12.03 -13.33 0.13
CA ALA A 86 12.80 -14.55 0.26
C ALA A 86 12.10 -15.63 1.10
N GLU A 87 11.29 -15.25 2.06
CA GLU A 87 10.51 -16.18 2.88
C GLU A 87 9.60 -17.05 2.03
N GLU A 88 9.05 -16.48 0.96
CA GLU A 88 8.17 -17.21 0.06
C GLU A 88 8.92 -18.33 -0.65
N VAL A 89 10.15 -18.08 -1.03
CA VAL A 89 10.99 -19.08 -1.70
C VAL A 89 11.27 -20.25 -0.76
N ARG A 90 11.57 -19.99 0.50
CA ARG A 90 11.80 -21.04 1.49
C ARG A 90 10.57 -21.87 1.74
N ASP A 91 9.42 -21.23 1.82
CA ASP A 91 8.17 -21.91 2.08
C ASP A 91 7.79 -22.83 0.92
N ALA A 92 8.20 -22.51 -0.28
CA ALA A 92 7.94 -23.30 -1.46
C ALA A 92 8.79 -24.58 -1.50
N ALA A 93 9.88 -24.60 -0.77
CA ALA A 93 10.74 -25.77 -0.71
C ALA A 93 10.24 -26.80 0.28
#